data_132d84bfed1d5cf9d5e90bcfbf0af54e
#
_entry.id   132d84bfed1d5cf9d5e90bcfbf0af54e
#
_cell.length_a   1.000
_cell.length_b   1.000
_cell.length_c   1.000
_cell.angle_alpha   90.00
_cell.angle_beta   90.00
_cell.angle_gamma   90.00
#
_symmetry.space_group_name_H-M   'P 1'
#
loop_
_entity.id
_entity.type
_entity.pdbx_description
1 polymer ?
#
loop_
_entity_poly.entity_id
_entity_poly.type
_entity_poly.pdbx_seq_one_letter_code
_entity_poly.pdbx_strand_id
1 'polypeptide(L)'
;MSRQDVGRPLARYTPCRRFVLLAVVAICGALFSAWMGLRWAPSWIAAGLFAVSGAFLFLLTLRPAIEIHETHLAIGRRVVSWSEIRRIDQTGWNSPLAVHLTLADQQRILLFYPGDPGSSTSLLRYLRRYSRLALLDGMPYREFWGEPPAAKEEPIKPAKYPLMRPEDEEEIERMFQRLKSVGRLDGRGADDK
;
A
#
# COMPACT_ATOMS: atom_id res chain seq x y z
N MET A 1 18.16 -20.27 20.05
CA MET A 1 16.84 -19.69 19.68
C MET A 1 16.58 -18.52 20.60
N SER A 2 17.04 -17.32 20.21
CA SER A 2 16.89 -16.09 20.97
C SER A 2 15.44 -15.65 20.96
N ARG A 3 14.81 -15.54 22.12
CA ARG A 3 13.57 -14.77 22.30
C ARG A 3 13.91 -13.32 21.96
N GLN A 4 13.66 -12.94 20.71
CA GLN A 4 13.73 -11.55 20.30
C GLN A 4 12.72 -10.78 21.15
N ASP A 5 13.18 -9.70 21.76
CA ASP A 5 12.41 -8.73 22.53
C ASP A 5 11.08 -8.45 21.82
N VAL A 6 10.01 -8.98 22.45
CA VAL A 6 8.65 -8.70 22.00
C VAL A 6 8.32 -7.30 22.51
N GLY A 7 8.91 -6.29 21.89
CA GLY A 7 8.51 -4.91 22.06
C GLY A 7 6.99 -4.81 21.81
N ARG A 8 6.32 -3.88 22.49
CA ARG A 8 4.88 -3.65 22.29
C ARG A 8 4.59 -3.48 20.81
N PRO A 9 3.60 -4.21 20.23
CA PRO A 9 3.25 -4.04 18.84
C PRO A 9 2.74 -2.61 18.61
N LEU A 10 3.21 -1.94 17.56
CA LEU A 10 2.74 -0.62 17.14
C LEU A 10 1.25 -0.65 16.75
N ALA A 11 0.84 -1.75 16.13
CA ALA A 11 -0.54 -1.98 15.75
C ALA A 11 -0.82 -3.49 15.71
N ARG A 12 -2.02 -3.87 16.15
CA ARG A 12 -2.50 -5.25 16.12
C ARG A 12 -3.81 -5.30 15.36
N TYR A 13 -3.85 -6.14 14.32
CA TYR A 13 -4.98 -6.30 13.43
C TYR A 13 -5.59 -7.69 13.66
N THR A 14 -6.80 -7.72 14.22
CA THR A 14 -7.57 -8.96 14.43
C THR A 14 -8.68 -9.06 13.41
N PRO A 15 -9.09 -10.27 13.00
CA PRO A 15 -10.25 -10.46 12.13
C PRO A 15 -11.50 -9.79 12.69
N CYS A 16 -12.33 -9.24 11.79
CA CYS A 16 -13.53 -8.53 12.21
C CYS A 16 -14.55 -9.48 12.83
N ARG A 17 -15.06 -9.16 14.01
CA ARG A 17 -16.11 -9.94 14.72
C ARG A 17 -17.40 -10.09 13.92
N ARG A 18 -17.63 -9.22 12.93
CA ARG A 18 -18.81 -9.31 12.02
C ARG A 18 -18.84 -10.64 11.25
N PHE A 19 -17.68 -11.19 10.87
CA PHE A 19 -17.65 -12.50 10.21
C PHE A 19 -18.10 -13.63 11.11
N VAL A 20 -17.85 -13.56 12.41
CA VAL A 20 -18.36 -14.52 13.39
C VAL A 20 -19.88 -14.48 13.45
N LEU A 21 -20.47 -13.27 13.54
CA LEU A 21 -21.92 -13.11 13.54
C LEU A 21 -22.57 -13.64 12.26
N LEU A 22 -21.98 -13.30 11.10
CA LEU A 22 -22.48 -13.79 9.82
C LEU A 22 -22.36 -15.31 9.69
N ALA A 23 -21.27 -15.91 10.20
CA ALA A 23 -21.11 -17.36 10.25
C ALA A 23 -22.21 -18.02 11.11
N VAL A 24 -22.50 -17.46 12.29
CA VAL A 24 -23.58 -17.96 13.17
C VAL A 24 -24.93 -17.86 12.47
N VAL A 25 -25.25 -16.72 11.84
CA VAL A 25 -26.49 -16.54 11.07
C VAL A 25 -26.59 -17.55 9.93
N ALA A 26 -25.52 -17.78 9.19
CA ALA A 26 -25.49 -18.77 8.11
C ALA A 26 -25.70 -20.20 8.64
N ILE A 27 -25.10 -20.56 9.78
CA ILE A 27 -25.29 -21.89 10.41
C ILE A 27 -26.76 -22.04 10.86
N CYS A 28 -27.34 -21.03 11.50
CA CYS A 28 -28.76 -21.04 11.87
C CYS A 28 -29.67 -21.18 10.66
N GLY A 29 -29.35 -20.47 9.57
CA GLY A 29 -30.06 -20.59 8.28
C GLY A 29 -29.96 -22.00 7.69
N ALA A 30 -28.76 -22.63 7.79
CA ALA A 30 -28.57 -24.02 7.33
C ALA A 30 -29.44 -25.00 8.12
N LEU A 31 -29.45 -24.88 9.45
CA LEU A 31 -30.26 -25.75 10.33
C LEU A 31 -31.75 -25.57 10.08
N PHE A 32 -32.22 -24.33 9.93
CA PHE A 32 -33.61 -24.03 9.62
C PHE A 32 -34.01 -24.58 8.24
N SER A 33 -33.18 -24.38 7.23
CA SER A 33 -33.40 -24.89 5.88
C SER A 33 -33.41 -26.43 5.83
N ALA A 34 -32.52 -27.07 6.60
CA ALA A 34 -32.48 -28.51 6.71
C ALA A 34 -33.78 -29.06 7.39
N TRP A 35 -34.27 -28.39 8.43
CA TRP A 35 -35.53 -28.75 9.07
C TRP A 35 -36.73 -28.60 8.12
N MET A 36 -36.79 -27.52 7.34
CA MET A 36 -37.81 -27.34 6.28
C MET A 36 -37.67 -28.38 5.18
N GLY A 37 -36.46 -28.84 4.88
CA GLY A 37 -36.14 -29.86 3.90
C GLY A 37 -36.83 -31.22 4.16
N LEU A 38 -37.19 -31.52 5.42
CA LEU A 38 -37.95 -32.69 5.80
C LEU A 38 -39.38 -32.67 5.27
N ARG A 39 -39.91 -31.46 4.97
CA ARG A 39 -41.27 -31.28 4.41
C ARG A 39 -41.23 -30.91 2.94
N TRP A 40 -40.18 -30.24 2.49
CA TRP A 40 -40.05 -29.72 1.13
C TRP A 40 -38.60 -29.90 0.63
N ALA A 41 -38.43 -30.93 -0.21
CA ALA A 41 -37.13 -31.38 -0.69
C ALA A 41 -36.21 -30.27 -1.27
N PRO A 42 -36.66 -29.23 -2.02
CA PRO A 42 -35.81 -28.17 -2.52
C PRO A 42 -35.06 -27.37 -1.46
N SER A 43 -35.56 -27.35 -0.21
CA SER A 43 -34.90 -26.65 0.93
C SER A 43 -33.52 -27.24 1.27
N TRP A 44 -33.20 -28.47 0.89
CA TRP A 44 -31.88 -29.06 1.07
C TRP A 44 -30.80 -28.32 0.27
N ILE A 45 -31.14 -27.75 -0.88
CA ILE A 45 -30.21 -26.94 -1.68
C ILE A 45 -29.84 -25.68 -0.87
N ALA A 46 -30.82 -25.00 -0.30
CA ALA A 46 -30.61 -23.83 0.53
C ALA A 46 -29.76 -24.17 1.78
N ALA A 47 -30.07 -25.30 2.45
CA ALA A 47 -29.30 -25.79 3.58
C ALA A 47 -27.82 -26.00 3.22
N GLY A 48 -27.56 -26.63 2.07
CA GLY A 48 -26.18 -26.83 1.56
C GLY A 48 -25.45 -25.50 1.29
N LEU A 49 -26.11 -24.54 0.63
CA LEU A 49 -25.54 -23.23 0.36
C LEU A 49 -25.21 -22.46 1.64
N PHE A 50 -26.09 -22.45 2.61
CA PHE A 50 -25.85 -21.81 3.92
C PHE A 50 -24.73 -22.52 4.70
N ALA A 51 -24.67 -23.85 4.65
CA ALA A 51 -23.63 -24.62 5.33
C ALA A 51 -22.25 -24.30 4.74
N VAL A 52 -22.10 -24.28 3.41
CA VAL A 52 -20.86 -23.93 2.73
C VAL A 52 -20.45 -22.48 3.04
N SER A 53 -21.40 -21.54 2.96
CA SER A 53 -21.17 -20.13 3.28
C SER A 53 -20.74 -19.94 4.74
N GLY A 54 -21.42 -20.62 5.67
CA GLY A 54 -21.09 -20.58 7.10
C GLY A 54 -19.70 -21.15 7.40
N ALA A 55 -19.36 -22.30 6.77
CA ALA A 55 -18.03 -22.88 6.90
C ALA A 55 -16.94 -21.95 6.35
N PHE A 56 -17.17 -21.34 5.20
CA PHE A 56 -16.23 -20.39 4.61
C PHE A 56 -16.01 -19.16 5.52
N LEU A 57 -17.08 -18.54 6.00
CA LEU A 57 -17.00 -17.40 6.92
C LEU A 57 -16.29 -17.78 8.24
N PHE A 58 -16.55 -18.98 8.74
CA PHE A 58 -15.90 -19.50 9.94
C PHE A 58 -14.38 -19.65 9.72
N LEU A 59 -13.96 -20.21 8.58
CA LEU A 59 -12.53 -20.31 8.20
C LEU A 59 -11.85 -18.95 8.13
N LEU A 60 -12.56 -17.89 7.70
CA LEU A 60 -12.02 -16.53 7.71
C LEU A 60 -11.74 -16.02 9.12
N THR A 61 -12.55 -16.41 10.10
CA THR A 61 -12.36 -15.99 11.50
C THR A 61 -11.19 -16.68 12.18
N LEU A 62 -10.79 -17.86 11.68
CA LEU A 62 -9.64 -18.61 12.21
C LEU A 62 -8.28 -18.05 11.73
N ARG A 63 -8.29 -17.03 10.87
CA ARG A 63 -7.06 -16.40 10.42
C ARG A 63 -6.31 -15.74 11.59
N PRO A 64 -4.97 -15.90 11.64
CA PRO A 64 -4.17 -15.36 12.74
C PRO A 64 -4.19 -13.82 12.70
N ALA A 65 -4.04 -13.22 13.88
CA ALA A 65 -3.83 -11.79 14.00
C ALA A 65 -2.51 -11.38 13.36
N ILE A 66 -2.50 -10.16 12.81
CA ILE A 66 -1.31 -9.53 12.21
C ILE A 66 -0.84 -8.46 13.19
N GLU A 67 0.42 -8.53 13.59
CA GLU A 67 1.04 -7.57 14.50
C GLU A 67 2.18 -6.86 13.77
N ILE A 68 2.18 -5.54 13.88
CA ILE A 68 3.20 -4.68 13.29
C ILE A 68 4.13 -4.23 14.39
N HIS A 69 5.39 -4.56 14.25
CA HIS A 69 6.49 -4.10 15.10
C HIS A 69 7.41 -3.17 14.30
N GLU A 70 8.26 -2.42 14.97
CA GLU A 70 9.21 -1.51 14.30
C GLU A 70 10.20 -2.25 13.40
N THR A 71 10.63 -3.44 13.81
CA THR A 71 11.67 -4.22 13.14
C THR A 71 11.14 -5.35 12.27
N HIS A 72 9.92 -5.82 12.54
CA HIS A 72 9.36 -7.00 11.88
C HIS A 72 7.83 -6.97 11.80
N LEU A 73 7.30 -7.80 10.91
CA LEU A 73 5.88 -8.11 10.76
C LEU A 73 5.63 -9.51 11.32
N ALA A 74 4.71 -9.65 12.27
CA ALA A 74 4.30 -10.94 12.80
C ALA A 74 2.91 -11.32 12.24
N ILE A 75 2.83 -12.50 11.62
CA ILE A 75 1.60 -13.07 11.06
C ILE A 75 1.33 -14.38 11.81
N GLY A 76 0.59 -14.29 12.90
CA GLY A 76 0.41 -15.43 13.82
C GLY A 76 1.74 -15.88 14.43
N ARG A 77 2.22 -17.06 13.97
CA ARG A 77 3.50 -17.63 14.44
C ARG A 77 4.69 -17.28 13.54
N ARG A 78 4.45 -16.71 12.37
CA ARG A 78 5.49 -16.38 11.41
C ARG A 78 5.92 -14.94 11.60
N VAL A 79 7.22 -14.75 11.75
CA VAL A 79 7.86 -13.44 11.88
C VAL A 79 8.66 -13.18 10.62
N VAL A 80 8.47 -12.01 10.02
CA VAL A 80 9.14 -11.56 8.79
C VAL A 80 9.78 -10.21 9.05
N SER A 81 11.08 -10.09 8.86
CA SER A 81 11.78 -8.80 8.98
C SER A 81 11.40 -7.86 7.83
N TRP A 82 11.29 -6.56 8.10
CA TRP A 82 11.02 -5.58 7.05
C TRP A 82 12.11 -5.56 5.96
N SER A 83 13.35 -5.86 6.32
CA SER A 83 14.48 -5.95 5.39
C SER A 83 14.40 -7.13 4.43
N GLU A 84 13.65 -8.17 4.78
CA GLU A 84 13.46 -9.36 3.94
C GLU A 84 12.37 -9.15 2.89
N ILE A 85 11.49 -8.18 3.07
CA ILE A 85 10.41 -7.89 2.12
C ILE A 85 10.98 -7.13 0.93
N ARG A 86 10.93 -7.74 -0.26
CA ARG A 86 11.43 -7.16 -1.51
C ARG A 86 10.35 -6.58 -2.39
N ARG A 87 9.12 -7.09 -2.26
CA ARG A 87 8.02 -6.62 -3.08
C ARG A 87 6.68 -6.79 -2.37
N ILE A 88 5.81 -5.82 -2.53
CA ILE A 88 4.43 -5.78 -2.02
C ILE A 88 3.52 -5.50 -3.20
N ASP A 89 2.71 -6.48 -3.58
CA ASP A 89 1.73 -6.34 -4.65
C ASP A 89 0.31 -6.44 -4.08
N GLN A 90 -0.48 -5.42 -4.28
CA GLN A 90 -1.88 -5.43 -3.90
C GLN A 90 -2.70 -6.13 -5.00
N THR A 91 -3.61 -7.02 -4.59
CA THR A 91 -4.47 -7.74 -5.54
C THR A 91 -5.70 -6.95 -6.00
N GLY A 92 -5.84 -5.69 -5.55
CA GLY A 92 -7.03 -4.87 -5.81
C GLY A 92 -8.18 -5.08 -4.81
N TRP A 93 -8.12 -6.13 -3.98
CA TRP A 93 -9.11 -6.39 -2.95
C TRP A 93 -8.75 -5.65 -1.65
N ASN A 94 -9.61 -4.72 -1.23
CA ASN A 94 -9.40 -3.92 -0.02
C ASN A 94 -10.14 -4.48 1.21
N SER A 95 -11.23 -5.20 1.00
CA SER A 95 -12.00 -5.82 2.09
C SER A 95 -12.71 -7.07 1.56
N PRO A 96 -12.17 -8.24 1.90
CA PRO A 96 -10.96 -8.53 2.68
C PRO A 96 -9.67 -8.09 1.96
N LEU A 97 -8.67 -7.63 2.73
CA LEU A 97 -7.40 -7.23 2.15
C LEU A 97 -6.57 -8.45 1.77
N ALA A 98 -6.14 -8.50 0.51
CA ALA A 98 -5.23 -9.52 0.02
C ALA A 98 -3.98 -8.86 -0.60
N VAL A 99 -2.80 -9.20 -0.07
CA VAL A 99 -1.52 -8.63 -0.49
C VAL A 99 -0.52 -9.76 -0.67
N HIS A 100 0.18 -9.76 -1.79
CA HIS A 100 1.31 -10.64 -2.03
C HIS A 100 2.59 -9.99 -1.52
N LEU A 101 3.24 -10.65 -0.57
CA LEU A 101 4.56 -10.28 -0.08
C LEU A 101 5.59 -11.19 -0.72
N THR A 102 6.54 -10.65 -1.46
CA THR A 102 7.69 -11.40 -1.97
C THR A 102 8.91 -11.11 -1.11
N LEU A 103 9.49 -12.14 -0.54
CA LEU A 103 10.65 -12.07 0.34
C LEU A 103 11.96 -12.14 -0.46
N ALA A 104 13.08 -11.88 0.24
CA ALA A 104 14.43 -11.94 -0.34
C ALA A 104 14.82 -13.33 -0.88
N ASP A 105 14.28 -14.39 -0.26
CA ASP A 105 14.42 -15.80 -0.71
C ASP A 105 13.46 -16.17 -1.86
N GLN A 106 12.82 -15.19 -2.48
CA GLN A 106 11.78 -15.34 -3.52
C GLN A 106 10.52 -16.10 -3.08
N GLN A 107 10.38 -16.43 -1.81
CA GLN A 107 9.13 -16.96 -1.30
C GLN A 107 8.03 -15.90 -1.41
N ARG A 108 6.85 -16.34 -1.87
CA ARG A 108 5.64 -15.52 -1.92
C ARG A 108 4.72 -15.89 -0.79
N ILE A 109 4.35 -14.92 0.02
CA ILE A 109 3.39 -15.06 1.11
C ILE A 109 2.14 -14.28 0.75
N LEU A 110 0.99 -14.93 0.74
CA LEU A 110 -0.30 -14.25 0.65
C LEU A 110 -0.71 -13.80 2.05
N LEU A 111 -0.61 -12.50 2.30
CA LEU A 111 -1.18 -11.87 3.47
C LEU A 111 -2.66 -11.63 3.20
N PHE A 112 -3.51 -12.37 3.91
CA PHE A 112 -4.96 -12.23 3.80
C PHE A 112 -5.53 -11.75 5.14
N TYR A 113 -6.16 -10.58 5.13
CA TYR A 113 -6.73 -9.97 6.32
C TYR A 113 -8.23 -9.69 6.12
N PRO A 114 -9.10 -10.45 6.80
CA PRO A 114 -10.54 -10.27 6.77
C PRO A 114 -10.98 -9.18 7.77
N GLY A 115 -10.60 -7.93 7.49
CA GLY A 115 -10.95 -6.75 8.28
C GLY A 115 -11.96 -5.86 7.58
N ASP A 116 -12.38 -4.81 8.29
CA ASP A 116 -13.16 -3.73 7.71
C ASP A 116 -12.28 -2.84 6.79
N PRO A 117 -12.88 -2.06 5.88
CA PRO A 117 -12.12 -1.24 4.92
C PRO A 117 -11.15 -0.26 5.58
N GLY A 118 -11.52 0.33 6.72
CA GLY A 118 -10.67 1.28 7.45
C GLY A 118 -9.41 0.65 8.03
N SER A 119 -9.56 -0.50 8.69
CA SER A 119 -8.42 -1.25 9.24
C SER A 119 -7.55 -1.86 8.13
N SER A 120 -8.14 -2.31 7.04
CA SER A 120 -7.44 -2.82 5.86
C SER A 120 -6.56 -1.75 5.21
N THR A 121 -7.10 -0.54 5.02
CA THR A 121 -6.35 0.60 4.48
C THR A 121 -5.22 1.03 5.42
N SER A 122 -5.48 1.03 6.73
CA SER A 122 -4.46 1.33 7.74
C SER A 122 -3.34 0.30 7.74
N LEU A 123 -3.68 -1.00 7.71
CA LEU A 123 -2.70 -2.08 7.60
C LEU A 123 -1.83 -1.93 6.35
N LEU A 124 -2.44 -1.70 5.19
CA LEU A 124 -1.72 -1.52 3.93
C LEU A 124 -0.77 -0.30 3.99
N ARG A 125 -1.22 0.80 4.60
CA ARG A 125 -0.39 2.00 4.81
C ARG A 125 0.84 1.68 5.68
N TYR A 126 0.67 0.93 6.77
CA TYR A 126 1.78 0.50 7.61
C TYR A 126 2.75 -0.41 6.85
N LEU A 127 2.24 -1.42 6.13
CA LEU A 127 3.06 -2.30 5.30
C LEU A 127 3.92 -1.49 4.32
N ARG A 128 3.31 -0.56 3.59
CA ARG A 128 4.03 0.30 2.64
C ARG A 128 5.04 1.22 3.32
N ARG A 129 4.72 1.76 4.51
CA ARG A 129 5.60 2.70 5.21
C ARG A 129 6.85 2.03 5.79
N TYR A 130 6.72 0.83 6.32
CA TYR A 130 7.85 0.13 6.96
C TYR A 130 8.72 -0.64 5.98
N SER A 131 8.21 -1.03 4.83
CA SER A 131 8.95 -1.77 3.79
C SER A 131 9.73 -0.83 2.86
N ARG A 132 10.69 -0.09 3.41
CA ARG A 132 11.46 0.94 2.67
C ARG A 132 12.32 0.38 1.52
N LEU A 133 12.70 -0.90 1.59
CA LEU A 133 13.51 -1.58 0.58
C LEU A 133 12.68 -2.33 -0.46
N ALA A 134 11.35 -2.35 -0.29
CA ALA A 134 10.45 -3.08 -1.16
C ALA A 134 9.99 -2.25 -2.35
N LEU A 135 9.71 -2.95 -3.45
CA LEU A 135 8.92 -2.41 -4.56
C LEU A 135 7.45 -2.43 -4.16
N LEU A 136 6.77 -1.30 -4.25
CA LEU A 136 5.36 -1.13 -3.93
C LEU A 136 4.55 -1.12 -5.23
N ASP A 137 3.77 -2.17 -5.45
CA ASP A 137 2.97 -2.32 -6.69
C ASP A 137 3.82 -2.15 -7.98
N GLY A 138 5.08 -2.58 -7.92
CA GLY A 138 6.04 -2.49 -9.02
C GLY A 138 6.86 -1.18 -9.07
N MET A 139 6.57 -0.20 -8.22
CA MET A 139 7.28 1.08 -8.13
C MET A 139 8.25 1.10 -6.94
N PRO A 140 9.42 1.75 -7.06
CA PRO A 140 10.32 1.96 -5.94
C PRO A 140 9.66 2.78 -4.83
N TYR A 141 10.01 2.51 -3.57
CA TYR A 141 9.48 3.21 -2.41
C TYR A 141 9.52 4.75 -2.51
N ARG A 142 10.65 5.30 -3.00
CA ARG A 142 10.83 6.75 -3.13
C ARG A 142 9.90 7.38 -4.15
N GLU A 143 9.71 6.71 -5.28
CA GLU A 143 8.81 7.15 -6.34
C GLU A 143 7.35 7.07 -5.90
N PHE A 144 6.98 6.01 -5.19
CA PHE A 144 5.63 5.82 -4.66
C PHE A 144 5.21 6.94 -3.69
N TRP A 145 6.15 7.42 -2.85
CA TRP A 145 5.89 8.48 -1.87
C TRP A 145 6.19 9.89 -2.40
N GLY A 146 6.52 10.05 -3.70
CA GLY A 146 6.82 11.35 -4.31
C GLY A 146 8.13 11.97 -3.83
N GLU A 147 9.00 11.20 -3.20
CA GLU A 147 10.38 11.62 -3.00
C GLU A 147 11.08 11.61 -4.36
N PRO A 148 11.66 12.75 -4.84
CA PRO A 148 12.38 12.74 -6.08
C PRO A 148 13.42 11.62 -6.03
N PRO A 149 13.61 10.84 -7.11
CA PRO A 149 14.65 9.84 -7.16
C PRO A 149 15.92 10.54 -6.69
N ALA A 150 16.60 9.97 -5.67
CA ALA A 150 17.90 10.50 -5.28
C ALA A 150 18.68 10.61 -6.60
N ALA A 151 18.88 11.84 -7.02
CA ALA A 151 19.62 12.08 -8.24
C ALA A 151 20.84 11.19 -8.14
N LYS A 152 20.91 10.14 -8.96
CA LYS A 152 22.22 9.66 -9.33
C LYS A 152 22.85 10.94 -9.84
N GLU A 153 23.77 11.47 -9.08
CA GLU A 153 24.73 12.42 -9.59
C GLU A 153 25.49 11.66 -10.69
N GLU A 154 24.78 11.45 -11.82
CA GLU A 154 25.52 11.28 -13.05
C GLU A 154 26.25 12.59 -13.18
N PRO A 155 27.60 12.58 -13.15
CA PRO A 155 28.35 13.78 -13.38
C PRO A 155 27.78 14.35 -14.67
N ILE A 156 27.20 15.55 -14.57
CA ILE A 156 26.65 16.28 -15.71
C ILE A 156 27.78 16.29 -16.71
N LYS A 157 27.77 15.32 -17.65
CA LYS A 157 28.70 15.34 -18.76
C LYS A 157 28.41 16.66 -19.44
N PRO A 158 29.36 17.60 -19.46
CA PRO A 158 29.14 18.87 -20.14
C PRO A 158 28.60 18.54 -21.52
N ALA A 159 27.48 19.16 -21.88
CA ALA A 159 26.82 18.87 -23.14
C ALA A 159 27.87 18.92 -24.23
N LYS A 160 28.07 17.83 -24.95
CA LYS A 160 29.13 17.67 -25.95
C LYS A 160 29.01 18.66 -27.12
N TYR A 161 27.87 19.38 -27.13
CA TYR A 161 27.58 20.45 -28.03
C TYR A 161 27.09 21.64 -27.20
N PRO A 162 27.83 22.77 -27.14
CA PRO A 162 27.30 23.98 -26.56
C PRO A 162 26.02 24.34 -27.31
N LEU A 163 24.89 24.42 -26.62
CA LEU A 163 23.58 24.76 -27.18
C LEU A 163 23.55 26.18 -27.75
N MET A 164 24.53 27.01 -27.38
CA MET A 164 24.74 28.35 -27.86
C MET A 164 26.18 28.51 -28.36
N ARG A 165 26.34 29.22 -29.47
CA ARG A 165 27.67 29.70 -29.91
C ARG A 165 28.07 30.88 -29.02
N PRO A 166 29.37 31.10 -28.76
CA PRO A 166 29.83 32.25 -27.98
C PRO A 166 29.38 33.59 -28.55
N GLU A 167 29.14 33.64 -29.88
CA GLU A 167 28.60 34.80 -30.60
C GLU A 167 27.14 35.10 -30.21
N ASP A 168 26.32 34.04 -29.93
CA ASP A 168 24.93 34.15 -29.52
C ASP A 168 24.81 34.62 -28.06
N GLU A 169 25.78 34.26 -27.21
CA GLU A 169 25.84 34.72 -25.79
C GLU A 169 26.05 36.23 -25.72
N GLU A 170 26.93 36.79 -26.53
CA GLU A 170 27.17 38.24 -26.59
C GLU A 170 25.93 39.00 -27.07
N GLU A 171 25.17 38.44 -28.01
CA GLU A 171 23.97 39.06 -28.54
C GLU A 171 22.83 39.05 -27.52
N ILE A 172 22.66 37.97 -26.81
CA ILE A 172 21.69 37.85 -25.70
C ILE A 172 22.03 38.83 -24.56
N GLU A 173 23.30 38.95 -24.19
CA GLU A 173 23.73 39.90 -23.16
C GLU A 173 23.45 41.34 -23.57
N ARG A 174 23.72 41.70 -24.81
CA ARG A 174 23.40 43.03 -25.39
C ARG A 174 21.89 43.30 -25.38
N MET A 175 21.06 42.30 -25.75
CA MET A 175 19.60 42.42 -25.68
C MET A 175 19.12 42.58 -24.23
N PHE A 176 19.67 41.80 -23.32
CA PHE A 176 19.31 41.88 -21.90
C PHE A 176 19.66 43.25 -21.30
N GLN A 177 20.82 43.82 -21.62
CA GLN A 177 21.23 45.16 -21.20
C GLN A 177 20.33 46.25 -21.78
N ARG A 178 19.87 46.10 -23.02
CA ARG A 178 18.90 47.05 -23.63
C ARG A 178 17.53 46.97 -22.92
N LEU A 179 17.02 45.77 -22.66
CA LEU A 179 15.76 45.58 -21.94
C LEU A 179 15.84 46.19 -20.54
N LYS A 180 16.95 46.00 -19.84
CA LYS A 180 17.18 46.55 -18.52
C LYS A 180 17.26 48.08 -18.52
N SER A 181 17.78 48.70 -19.57
CA SER A 181 17.84 50.14 -19.72
C SER A 181 16.47 50.76 -20.05
N VAL A 182 15.66 50.09 -20.88
CA VAL A 182 14.30 50.53 -21.21
C VAL A 182 13.37 50.37 -20.02
N GLY A 183 13.42 49.24 -19.28
CA GLY A 183 12.61 49.05 -18.08
C GLY A 183 12.96 49.99 -16.92
N ARG A 184 14.11 50.67 -16.95
CA ARG A 184 14.51 51.68 -15.96
C ARG A 184 13.98 53.09 -16.32
N LEU A 185 13.57 53.35 -17.56
CA LEU A 185 13.04 54.61 -18.02
C LEU A 185 11.53 54.75 -17.71
N ASP A 186 10.79 53.64 -17.63
CA ASP A 186 9.36 53.64 -17.32
C ASP A 186 9.04 53.83 -15.83
N GLY A 187 10.03 53.61 -14.93
CA GLY A 187 9.86 53.79 -13.48
C GLY A 187 9.95 55.26 -13.00
N ARG A 188 10.27 56.23 -13.84
CA ARG A 188 10.53 57.61 -13.42
C ARG A 188 9.44 58.60 -13.84
N GLY A 189 8.37 58.11 -14.44
CA GLY A 189 7.28 58.99 -14.95
C GLY A 189 5.96 58.92 -14.20
N ALA A 190 5.87 58.21 -13.07
CA ALA A 190 4.60 58.01 -12.36
C ALA A 190 4.44 58.74 -11.03
N ASP A 191 5.42 59.58 -10.61
CA ASP A 191 5.33 60.32 -9.32
C ASP A 191 5.35 61.85 -9.47
N ASP A 192 4.64 62.38 -10.48
CA ASP A 192 4.32 63.83 -10.53
C ASP A 192 2.93 64.05 -11.14
N LYS A 193 1.91 63.87 -10.28
CA LYS A 193 0.67 64.69 -10.29
C LYS A 193 -0.20 64.37 -9.06
#